data_4debcdfd72cbac39e5a8a37d6892348d
#
_entry.id   4debcdfd72cbac39e5a8a37d6892348d
#
_cell.length_a   1.000
_cell.length_b   1.000
_cell.length_c   1.000
_cell.angle_alpha   90.00
_cell.angle_beta   90.00
_cell.angle_gamma   90.00
#
_symmetry.space_group_name_H-M   'P 1'
#
loop_
_entity.id
_entity.type
_entity.pdbx_description
1 polymer ?
#
loop_
_entity_poly.entity_id
_entity_poly.type
_entity_poly.pdbx_seq_one_letter_code
_entity_poly.pdbx_strand_id
1 'polypeptide(L)'
;MPLAMLTSWHALVAQAEVRPGQTVLVQAAGSGVGSAAIQIARLCGARVITTVGADDKIEFARSLGAEHVVNYRTQDFVEETKKWSGKRGVDVVIEHIGGDTFERSAYALTRLGKLVTIGSHDTHWGRLDLRHVYSKNLRVLGTNLGSILELQTVLDHVVQGRLKPVVDRAFPLKDARAAVQHVLDRKNKGKVLLVNPS
;
A
#
# COMPACT_ATOMS: atom_id res chain seq x y z
N MET A 1 1.59 -9.36 12.05
CA MET A 1 0.76 -9.83 10.92
C MET A 1 -0.67 -9.28 10.94
N PRO A 2 -1.50 -9.45 11.97
CA PRO A 2 -2.92 -9.08 11.89
C PRO A 2 -3.14 -7.64 11.42
N LEU A 3 -2.49 -6.68 12.04
CA LEU A 3 -2.70 -5.25 11.75
C LEU A 3 -2.52 -4.90 10.27
N ALA A 4 -1.36 -5.21 9.68
CA ALA A 4 -1.07 -4.78 8.31
C ALA A 4 -1.99 -5.44 7.27
N MET A 5 -2.23 -6.74 7.40
CA MET A 5 -3.09 -7.45 6.46
C MET A 5 -4.56 -7.11 6.65
N LEU A 6 -5.04 -7.02 7.89
CA LEU A 6 -6.41 -6.63 8.17
C LEU A 6 -6.72 -5.22 7.67
N THR A 7 -5.83 -4.26 7.95
CA THR A 7 -5.99 -2.88 7.45
C THR A 7 -6.01 -2.84 5.92
N SER A 8 -5.11 -3.56 5.27
CA SER A 8 -5.06 -3.60 3.79
C SER A 8 -6.29 -4.29 3.20
N TRP A 9 -6.79 -5.34 3.86
CA TRP A 9 -8.02 -6.01 3.47
C TRP A 9 -9.23 -5.07 3.56
N HIS A 10 -9.41 -4.46 4.73
CA HIS A 10 -10.50 -3.53 4.96
C HIS A 10 -10.47 -2.35 3.97
N ALA A 11 -9.28 -1.79 3.74
CA ALA A 11 -9.09 -0.70 2.78
C ALA A 11 -9.50 -1.10 1.35
N LEU A 12 -9.07 -2.26 0.87
CA LEU A 12 -9.27 -2.68 -0.51
C LEU A 12 -10.62 -3.34 -0.73
N VAL A 13 -11.05 -4.21 0.19
CA VAL A 13 -12.26 -5.03 0.01
C VAL A 13 -13.49 -4.31 0.53
N ALA A 14 -13.46 -3.81 1.78
CA ALA A 14 -14.64 -3.20 2.39
C ALA A 14 -14.83 -1.74 1.97
N GLN A 15 -13.76 -0.92 1.95
CA GLN A 15 -13.87 0.51 1.66
C GLN A 15 -13.79 0.81 0.15
N ALA A 16 -12.76 0.32 -0.52
CA ALA A 16 -12.58 0.56 -1.94
C ALA A 16 -13.46 -0.34 -2.82
N GLU A 17 -13.89 -1.49 -2.30
CA GLU A 17 -14.65 -2.50 -3.09
C GLU A 17 -13.94 -2.85 -4.39
N VAL A 18 -12.65 -3.17 -4.30
CA VAL A 18 -11.83 -3.48 -5.47
C VAL A 18 -12.40 -4.68 -6.22
N ARG A 19 -12.49 -4.56 -7.54
CA ARG A 19 -13.05 -5.58 -8.43
C ARG A 19 -12.02 -6.06 -9.45
N PRO A 20 -12.18 -7.27 -9.99
CA PRO A 20 -11.33 -7.78 -11.06
C PRO A 20 -11.24 -6.80 -12.25
N GLY A 21 -10.03 -6.65 -12.79
CA GLY A 21 -9.75 -5.75 -13.91
C GLY A 21 -9.50 -4.29 -13.54
N GLN A 22 -9.79 -3.87 -12.31
CA GLN A 22 -9.44 -2.53 -11.83
C GLN A 22 -7.93 -2.37 -11.65
N THR A 23 -7.48 -1.12 -11.63
CA THR A 23 -6.09 -0.73 -11.40
C THR A 23 -5.93 -0.10 -10.03
N VAL A 24 -4.91 -0.52 -9.29
CA VAL A 24 -4.63 -0.04 -7.92
C VAL A 24 -3.21 0.49 -7.84
N LEU A 25 -3.05 1.72 -7.37
CA LEU A 25 -1.76 2.26 -6.95
C LEU A 25 -1.60 2.02 -5.44
N VAL A 26 -0.56 1.31 -5.06
CA VAL A 26 -0.19 1.08 -3.67
C VAL A 26 1.07 1.87 -3.34
N GLN A 27 1.00 2.82 -2.42
CA GLN A 27 2.18 3.57 -1.98
C GLN A 27 3.08 2.70 -1.10
N ALA A 28 4.41 2.86 -1.24
CA ALA A 28 5.44 2.28 -0.37
C ALA A 28 5.36 0.74 -0.22
N ALA A 29 5.63 -0.01 -1.30
CA ALA A 29 5.64 -1.47 -1.33
C ALA A 29 6.45 -2.13 -0.21
N GLY A 30 7.55 -1.50 0.23
CA GLY A 30 8.42 -1.99 1.30
C GLY A 30 7.81 -1.94 2.70
N SER A 31 6.69 -1.24 2.89
CA SER A 31 6.00 -1.20 4.17
C SER A 31 5.21 -2.49 4.42
N GLY A 32 4.88 -2.76 5.69
CA GLY A 32 4.05 -3.92 6.03
C GLY A 32 2.65 -3.84 5.44
N VAL A 33 2.09 -2.63 5.34
CA VAL A 33 0.77 -2.41 4.71
C VAL A 33 0.88 -2.47 3.19
N GLY A 34 1.89 -1.81 2.59
CA GLY A 34 2.08 -1.83 1.15
C GLY A 34 2.29 -3.25 0.60
N SER A 35 3.14 -4.05 1.27
CA SER A 35 3.37 -5.45 0.88
C SER A 35 2.12 -6.34 1.00
N ALA A 36 1.26 -6.07 1.97
CA ALA A 36 -0.03 -6.75 2.12
C ALA A 36 -1.04 -6.28 1.06
N ALA A 37 -1.13 -4.96 0.84
CA ALA A 37 -2.07 -4.37 -0.11
C ALA A 37 -1.83 -4.84 -1.55
N ILE A 38 -0.57 -4.97 -1.97
CA ILE A 38 -0.23 -5.52 -3.30
C ILE A 38 -0.81 -6.93 -3.47
N GLN A 39 -0.55 -7.83 -2.51
CA GLN A 39 -1.03 -9.21 -2.57
C GLN A 39 -2.56 -9.27 -2.56
N ILE A 40 -3.23 -8.49 -1.70
CA ILE A 40 -4.69 -8.48 -1.59
C ILE A 40 -5.32 -7.91 -2.86
N ALA A 41 -4.80 -6.81 -3.43
CA ALA A 41 -5.30 -6.27 -4.68
C ALA A 41 -5.18 -7.30 -5.83
N ARG A 42 -4.07 -8.03 -5.90
CA ARG A 42 -3.90 -9.14 -6.86
C ARG A 42 -4.87 -10.29 -6.62
N LEU A 43 -5.10 -10.66 -5.37
CA LEU A 43 -6.09 -11.68 -5.00
C LEU A 43 -7.51 -11.28 -5.44
N CYS A 44 -7.83 -9.98 -5.39
CA CYS A 44 -9.10 -9.43 -5.92
C CYS A 44 -9.13 -9.34 -7.46
N GLY A 45 -8.09 -9.78 -8.17
CA GLY A 45 -8.02 -9.71 -9.63
C GLY A 45 -7.70 -8.33 -10.19
N ALA A 46 -7.20 -7.41 -9.38
CA ALA A 46 -6.78 -6.09 -9.82
C ALA A 46 -5.36 -6.10 -10.38
N ARG A 47 -5.06 -5.13 -11.25
CA ARG A 47 -3.72 -4.80 -11.73
C ARG A 47 -3.07 -3.82 -10.77
N VAL A 48 -1.81 -4.03 -10.42
CA VAL A 48 -1.15 -3.23 -9.38
C VAL A 48 0.07 -2.50 -9.90
N ILE A 49 0.10 -1.18 -9.67
CA ILE A 49 1.28 -0.34 -9.70
C ILE A 49 1.65 0.05 -8.29
N THR A 50 2.94 0.18 -7.98
CA THR A 50 3.39 0.54 -6.65
C THR A 50 4.62 1.43 -6.67
N THR A 51 4.93 2.06 -5.53
CA THR A 51 6.10 2.91 -5.35
C THR A 51 7.10 2.29 -4.39
N VAL A 52 8.39 2.52 -4.68
CA VAL A 52 9.52 2.16 -3.82
C VAL A 52 10.47 3.36 -3.68
N GLY A 53 11.29 3.37 -2.65
CA GLY A 53 12.28 4.44 -2.42
C GLY A 53 13.72 4.05 -2.76
N ALA A 54 13.94 2.86 -3.36
CA ALA A 54 15.26 2.39 -3.76
C ALA A 54 15.11 1.26 -4.79
N ASP A 55 16.06 1.15 -5.70
CA ASP A 55 16.00 0.19 -6.83
C ASP A 55 16.10 -1.27 -6.36
N ASP A 56 16.79 -1.53 -5.26
CA ASP A 56 16.89 -2.87 -4.65
C ASP A 56 15.55 -3.43 -4.15
N LYS A 57 14.49 -2.59 -4.11
CA LYS A 57 13.12 -2.99 -3.75
C LYS A 57 12.22 -3.25 -4.94
N ILE A 58 12.68 -3.02 -6.16
CA ILE A 58 11.87 -3.20 -7.38
C ILE A 58 11.48 -4.67 -7.54
N GLU A 59 12.46 -5.57 -7.53
CA GLU A 59 12.20 -7.01 -7.68
C GLU A 59 11.38 -7.58 -6.52
N PHE A 60 11.60 -7.07 -5.30
CA PHE A 60 10.76 -7.42 -4.16
C PHE A 60 9.29 -7.03 -4.41
N ALA A 61 9.02 -5.83 -4.88
CA ALA A 61 7.65 -5.40 -5.15
C ALA A 61 7.01 -6.23 -6.29
N ARG A 62 7.77 -6.58 -7.32
CA ARG A 62 7.32 -7.47 -8.41
C ARG A 62 6.99 -8.87 -7.91
N SER A 63 7.80 -9.43 -7.01
CA SER A 63 7.56 -10.76 -6.43
C SER A 63 6.27 -10.84 -5.61
N LEU A 64 5.76 -9.70 -5.11
CA LEU A 64 4.46 -9.60 -4.45
C LEU A 64 3.28 -9.50 -5.44
N GLY A 65 3.55 -9.32 -6.73
CA GLY A 65 2.55 -9.24 -7.79
C GLY A 65 2.33 -7.85 -8.37
N ALA A 66 3.19 -6.86 -8.07
CA ALA A 66 3.12 -5.55 -8.75
C ALA A 66 3.52 -5.69 -10.22
N GLU A 67 2.68 -5.21 -11.14
CA GLU A 67 2.96 -5.22 -12.58
C GLU A 67 3.91 -4.09 -12.99
N HIS A 68 3.82 -2.95 -12.30
CA HIS A 68 4.70 -1.81 -12.50
C HIS A 68 5.20 -1.27 -11.17
N VAL A 69 6.48 -0.91 -11.11
CA VAL A 69 7.12 -0.41 -9.88
C VAL A 69 7.85 0.87 -10.20
N VAL A 70 7.55 1.92 -9.46
CA VAL A 70 8.12 3.26 -9.63
C VAL A 70 9.05 3.58 -8.48
N ASN A 71 10.31 3.91 -8.76
CA ASN A 71 11.17 4.51 -7.77
C ASN A 71 10.87 6.01 -7.67
N TYR A 72 10.12 6.42 -6.65
CA TYR A 72 9.66 7.81 -6.47
C TYR A 72 10.81 8.82 -6.23
N ARG A 73 12.04 8.36 -6.00
CA ARG A 73 13.21 9.24 -5.86
C ARG A 73 13.77 9.68 -7.20
N THR A 74 13.55 8.90 -8.24
CA THR A 74 14.11 9.14 -9.58
C THR A 74 13.04 9.35 -10.64
N GLN A 75 11.78 9.02 -10.32
CA GLN A 75 10.66 9.08 -11.25
C GLN A 75 9.45 9.78 -10.63
N ASP A 76 8.65 10.45 -11.44
CA ASP A 76 7.36 10.97 -11.03
C ASP A 76 6.29 9.86 -11.05
N PHE A 77 5.81 9.46 -9.88
CA PHE A 77 4.86 8.35 -9.80
C PHE A 77 3.49 8.67 -10.43
N VAL A 78 3.10 9.94 -10.49
CA VAL A 78 1.84 10.35 -11.14
C VAL A 78 1.96 10.17 -12.65
N GLU A 79 3.05 10.66 -13.23
CA GLU A 79 3.32 10.52 -14.66
C GLU A 79 3.51 9.05 -15.06
N GLU A 80 4.27 8.28 -14.28
CA GLU A 80 4.46 6.85 -14.53
C GLU A 80 3.13 6.07 -14.40
N THR A 81 2.28 6.42 -13.43
CA THR A 81 0.93 5.85 -13.30
C THR A 81 0.07 6.15 -14.52
N LYS A 82 0.11 7.38 -15.03
CA LYS A 82 -0.63 7.75 -16.25
C LYS A 82 -0.11 7.04 -17.48
N LYS A 83 1.22 6.94 -17.66
CA LYS A 83 1.83 6.19 -18.77
C LYS A 83 1.40 4.72 -18.75
N TRP A 84 1.56 4.05 -17.60
CA TRP A 84 1.22 2.64 -17.44
C TRP A 84 -0.28 2.36 -17.65
N SER A 85 -1.16 3.26 -17.24
CA SER A 85 -2.61 3.13 -17.39
C SER A 85 -3.17 3.63 -18.73
N GLY A 86 -2.33 3.99 -19.70
CA GLY A 86 -2.76 4.56 -20.98
C GLY A 86 -3.42 5.93 -20.82
N LYS A 87 -2.88 6.78 -19.95
CA LYS A 87 -3.35 8.15 -19.60
C LYS A 87 -4.66 8.18 -18.81
N ARG A 88 -5.25 7.03 -18.49
CA ARG A 88 -6.54 6.95 -17.77
C ARG A 88 -6.40 7.31 -16.29
N GLY A 89 -5.30 6.94 -15.66
CA GLY A 89 -5.13 6.91 -14.21
C GLY A 89 -5.62 5.59 -13.61
N VAL A 90 -5.55 5.48 -12.26
CA VAL A 90 -5.92 4.27 -11.53
C VAL A 90 -7.28 4.40 -10.85
N ASP A 91 -7.97 3.27 -10.63
CA ASP A 91 -9.29 3.22 -10.01
C ASP A 91 -9.21 3.45 -8.51
N VAL A 92 -8.14 2.96 -7.87
CA VAL A 92 -7.95 3.03 -6.41
C VAL A 92 -6.52 3.42 -6.10
N VAL A 93 -6.33 4.26 -5.09
CA VAL A 93 -5.04 4.52 -4.45
C VAL A 93 -5.12 4.14 -2.99
N ILE A 94 -4.18 3.32 -2.52
CA ILE A 94 -3.93 3.05 -1.10
C ILE A 94 -2.79 3.96 -0.64
N GLU A 95 -3.13 4.87 0.27
CA GLU A 95 -2.30 5.98 0.69
C GLU A 95 -2.09 5.95 2.23
N HIS A 96 -0.85 6.13 2.68
CA HIS A 96 -0.49 6.17 4.09
C HIS A 96 0.74 7.05 4.37
N ILE A 97 1.11 7.88 3.42
CA ILE A 97 2.26 8.78 3.54
C ILE A 97 1.83 10.14 4.08
N GLY A 98 0.75 10.71 3.51
CA GLY A 98 0.30 12.06 3.84
C GLY A 98 1.02 13.15 3.04
N GLY A 99 0.86 14.40 3.47
CA GLY A 99 1.53 15.55 2.89
C GLY A 99 1.31 15.70 1.38
N ASP A 100 2.37 16.05 0.66
CA ASP A 100 2.33 16.23 -0.79
C ASP A 100 2.03 14.92 -1.54
N THR A 101 2.40 13.77 -0.97
CA THR A 101 2.09 12.46 -1.57
C THR A 101 0.59 12.22 -1.62
N PHE A 102 -0.16 12.68 -0.62
CA PHE A 102 -1.61 12.56 -0.58
C PHE A 102 -2.27 13.31 -1.74
N GLU A 103 -1.90 14.59 -1.94
CA GLU A 103 -2.39 15.39 -3.05
C GLU A 103 -2.03 14.77 -4.41
N ARG A 104 -0.77 14.41 -4.59
CA ARG A 104 -0.29 13.77 -5.82
C ARG A 104 -0.97 12.43 -6.08
N SER A 105 -1.29 11.66 -5.04
CA SER A 105 -2.05 10.41 -5.15
C SER A 105 -3.45 10.66 -5.70
N ALA A 106 -4.11 11.77 -5.34
CA ALA A 106 -5.39 12.14 -5.94
C ALA A 106 -5.28 12.43 -7.44
N TYR A 107 -4.18 13.07 -7.89
CA TYR A 107 -3.96 13.33 -9.32
C TYR A 107 -3.67 12.06 -10.15
N ALA A 108 -3.27 10.97 -9.51
CA ALA A 108 -3.11 9.68 -10.18
C ALA A 108 -4.44 8.97 -10.48
N LEU A 109 -5.55 9.41 -9.85
CA LEU A 109 -6.85 8.77 -9.98
C LEU A 109 -7.54 9.05 -11.32
N THR A 110 -8.23 8.04 -11.82
CA THR A 110 -9.20 8.16 -12.92
C THR A 110 -10.50 8.82 -12.44
N ARG A 111 -11.46 9.06 -13.38
CA ARG A 111 -12.80 9.46 -13.02
C ARG A 111 -13.49 8.41 -12.16
N LEU A 112 -14.25 8.82 -11.12
CA LEU A 112 -14.87 7.98 -10.10
C LEU A 112 -13.87 7.21 -9.21
N GLY A 113 -12.58 7.58 -9.29
CA GLY A 113 -11.52 6.92 -8.52
C GLY A 113 -11.66 7.13 -7.02
N LYS A 114 -11.10 6.18 -6.26
CA LYS A 114 -11.14 6.16 -4.79
C LYS A 114 -9.74 6.32 -4.22
N LEU A 115 -9.54 7.28 -3.32
CA LEU A 115 -8.34 7.40 -2.52
C LEU A 115 -8.65 6.91 -1.11
N VAL A 116 -8.00 5.85 -0.67
CA VAL A 116 -8.19 5.31 0.68
C VAL A 116 -6.96 5.66 1.51
N THR A 117 -7.17 6.51 2.53
CA THR A 117 -6.13 6.84 3.49
C THR A 117 -6.23 5.95 4.72
N ILE A 118 -5.09 5.39 5.14
CA ILE A 118 -4.98 4.44 6.24
C ILE A 118 -3.94 4.86 7.27
N GLY A 119 -3.40 6.06 7.14
CA GLY A 119 -2.39 6.63 8.02
C GLY A 119 -1.68 7.81 7.38
N SER A 120 -0.74 8.38 8.12
CA SER A 120 0.06 9.51 7.67
C SER A 120 1.44 9.45 8.31
N HIS A 121 2.46 9.07 7.55
CA HIS A 121 3.84 8.93 8.04
C HIS A 121 4.63 10.24 7.99
N ASP A 122 4.31 11.09 7.02
CA ASP A 122 5.05 12.34 6.79
C ASP A 122 4.44 13.47 7.62
N THR A 123 3.16 13.74 7.43
CA THR A 123 2.41 14.76 8.17
C THR A 123 0.94 14.40 8.29
N HIS A 124 0.27 14.86 9.35
CA HIS A 124 -1.16 14.64 9.58
C HIS A 124 -2.06 15.42 8.60
N TRP A 125 -1.48 16.33 7.81
CA TRP A 125 -2.20 17.16 6.88
C TRP A 125 -1.99 16.69 5.45
N GLY A 126 -3.05 16.76 4.65
CA GLY A 126 -3.02 16.56 3.20
C GLY A 126 -3.86 17.66 2.52
N ARG A 127 -3.47 18.03 1.32
CA ARG A 127 -4.23 18.99 0.49
C ARG A 127 -4.98 18.23 -0.58
N LEU A 128 -6.09 18.84 -1.04
CA LEU A 128 -6.83 18.37 -2.21
C LEU A 128 -7.29 19.58 -3.04
N ASP A 129 -7.05 19.54 -4.33
CA ASP A 129 -7.71 20.46 -5.26
C ASP A 129 -9.19 20.04 -5.39
N LEU A 130 -10.09 20.83 -4.82
CA LEU A 130 -11.52 20.53 -4.84
C LEU A 130 -12.08 20.50 -6.25
N ARG A 131 -11.52 21.27 -7.20
CA ARG A 131 -11.92 21.22 -8.62
C ARG A 131 -11.62 19.86 -9.21
N HIS A 132 -10.47 19.26 -8.87
CA HIS A 132 -10.10 17.92 -9.30
C HIS A 132 -11.05 16.88 -8.68
N VAL A 133 -11.40 17.03 -7.40
CA VAL A 133 -12.31 16.12 -6.69
C VAL A 133 -13.69 16.11 -7.36
N TYR A 134 -14.35 17.28 -7.51
CA TYR A 134 -15.70 17.29 -8.07
C TYR A 134 -15.73 17.00 -9.57
N SER A 135 -14.78 17.48 -10.37
CA SER A 135 -14.78 17.27 -11.82
C SER A 135 -14.59 15.81 -12.20
N LYS A 136 -13.85 15.05 -11.39
CA LYS A 136 -13.66 13.60 -11.56
C LYS A 136 -14.59 12.74 -10.72
N ASN A 137 -15.42 13.34 -9.86
CA ASN A 137 -16.26 12.61 -8.89
C ASN A 137 -15.44 11.65 -8.02
N LEU A 138 -14.32 12.13 -7.49
CA LEU A 138 -13.44 11.31 -6.65
C LEU A 138 -14.09 11.04 -5.29
N ARG A 139 -13.72 9.92 -4.70
CA ARG A 139 -14.08 9.55 -3.32
C ARG A 139 -12.82 9.48 -2.48
N VAL A 140 -12.83 10.17 -1.34
CA VAL A 140 -11.77 10.08 -0.32
C VAL A 140 -12.34 9.32 0.86
N LEU A 141 -11.72 8.20 1.19
CA LEU A 141 -12.17 7.26 2.20
C LEU A 141 -11.10 7.11 3.28
N GLY A 142 -11.52 7.15 4.53
CA GLY A 142 -10.65 6.81 5.65
C GLY A 142 -10.90 5.37 6.10
N THR A 143 -9.87 4.70 6.59
CA THR A 143 -10.02 3.38 7.20
C THR A 143 -9.06 3.19 8.36
N ASN A 144 -9.48 2.40 9.34
CA ASN A 144 -8.66 2.00 10.47
C ASN A 144 -8.97 0.55 10.83
N LEU A 145 -7.96 -0.31 10.69
CA LEU A 145 -8.10 -1.76 10.92
C LEU A 145 -9.25 -2.40 10.09
N GLY A 146 -10.00 -3.26 10.70
CA GLY A 146 -11.15 -3.97 10.15
C GLY A 146 -11.84 -4.80 11.25
N SER A 147 -12.87 -5.54 10.88
CA SER A 147 -13.63 -6.38 11.81
C SER A 147 -12.96 -7.72 12.11
N ILE A 148 -13.43 -8.39 13.16
CA ILE A 148 -13.00 -9.77 13.51
C ILE A 148 -13.32 -10.76 12.38
N LEU A 149 -14.45 -10.61 11.70
CA LEU A 149 -14.82 -11.49 10.60
C LEU A 149 -13.88 -11.32 9.39
N GLU A 150 -13.47 -10.08 9.11
CA GLU A 150 -12.46 -9.83 8.08
C GLU A 150 -11.10 -10.42 8.46
N LEU A 151 -10.74 -10.37 9.75
CA LEU A 151 -9.51 -11.01 10.23
C LEU A 151 -9.56 -12.52 10.01
N GLN A 152 -10.68 -13.18 10.30
CA GLN A 152 -10.86 -14.61 10.04
C GLN A 152 -10.67 -14.91 8.56
N THR A 153 -11.31 -14.15 7.67
CA THR A 153 -11.16 -14.28 6.21
C THR A 153 -9.69 -14.12 5.78
N VAL A 154 -9.00 -13.13 6.30
CA VAL A 154 -7.56 -12.93 6.03
C VAL A 154 -6.72 -14.11 6.50
N LEU A 155 -7.00 -14.64 7.69
CA LEU A 155 -6.29 -15.81 8.23
C LEU A 155 -6.52 -17.05 7.37
N ASP A 156 -7.74 -17.29 6.88
CA ASP A 156 -8.04 -18.38 5.96
C ASP A 156 -7.23 -18.28 4.67
N HIS A 157 -7.08 -17.07 4.11
CA HIS A 157 -6.23 -16.85 2.95
C HIS A 157 -4.74 -17.12 3.26
N VAL A 158 -4.29 -16.81 4.47
CA VAL A 158 -2.90 -17.08 4.90
C VAL A 158 -2.69 -18.59 5.08
N VAL A 159 -3.60 -19.29 5.74
CA VAL A 159 -3.53 -20.76 5.93
C VAL A 159 -3.54 -21.49 4.59
N GLN A 160 -4.31 -21.02 3.63
CA GLN A 160 -4.37 -21.57 2.27
C GLN A 160 -3.18 -21.15 1.39
N GLY A 161 -2.24 -20.38 1.91
CA GLY A 161 -1.05 -19.94 1.19
C GLY A 161 -1.31 -18.87 0.10
N ARG A 162 -2.53 -18.33 0.02
CA ARG A 162 -2.90 -17.29 -0.96
C ARG A 162 -2.38 -15.90 -0.58
N LEU A 163 -2.21 -15.65 0.71
CA LEU A 163 -1.58 -14.45 1.26
C LEU A 163 -0.40 -14.88 2.14
N LYS A 164 0.72 -14.16 2.02
CA LYS A 164 1.92 -14.45 2.79
C LYS A 164 2.37 -13.21 3.58
N PRO A 165 2.39 -13.25 4.92
CA PRO A 165 2.99 -12.18 5.71
C PRO A 165 4.46 -12.01 5.34
N VAL A 166 4.85 -10.81 4.98
CA VAL A 166 6.24 -10.51 4.63
C VAL A 166 6.99 -10.10 5.88
N VAL A 167 7.99 -10.88 6.23
CA VAL A 167 8.94 -10.60 7.31
C VAL A 167 10.30 -10.35 6.68
N ASP A 168 10.84 -9.15 6.89
CA ASP A 168 12.16 -8.77 6.42
C ASP A 168 13.25 -9.41 7.28
N ARG A 169 13.17 -9.14 8.59
CA ARG A 169 14.20 -9.57 9.54
C ARG A 169 13.62 -9.72 10.94
N ALA A 170 14.19 -10.66 11.71
CA ALA A 170 13.97 -10.79 13.14
C ALA A 170 15.23 -10.34 13.91
N PHE A 171 15.03 -9.55 14.96
CA PHE A 171 16.07 -9.11 15.88
C PHE A 171 15.78 -9.69 17.26
N PRO A 172 16.80 -10.07 18.04
CA PRO A 172 16.63 -10.33 19.46
C PRO A 172 16.04 -9.10 20.17
N LEU A 173 15.22 -9.30 21.20
CA LEU A 173 14.59 -8.19 21.92
C LEU A 173 15.61 -7.18 22.48
N LYS A 174 16.79 -7.65 22.94
CA LYS A 174 17.90 -6.80 23.40
C LYS A 174 18.41 -5.82 22.34
N ASP A 175 18.21 -6.14 21.05
CA ASP A 175 18.66 -5.34 19.91
C ASP A 175 17.52 -4.47 19.32
N ALA A 176 16.48 -4.20 20.11
CA ALA A 176 15.30 -3.42 19.70
C ALA A 176 15.67 -2.05 19.10
N ARG A 177 16.72 -1.40 19.62
CA ARG A 177 17.21 -0.12 19.07
C ARG A 177 17.68 -0.28 17.61
N ALA A 178 18.43 -1.34 17.32
CA ALA A 178 18.90 -1.62 15.96
C ALA A 178 17.74 -1.96 15.02
N ALA A 179 16.73 -2.68 15.52
CA ALA A 179 15.52 -2.99 14.76
C ALA A 179 14.73 -1.71 14.40
N VAL A 180 14.55 -0.79 15.36
CA VAL A 180 13.90 0.50 15.12
C VAL A 180 14.71 1.32 14.11
N GLN A 181 16.03 1.41 14.27
CA GLN A 181 16.89 2.15 13.35
C GLN A 181 16.80 1.58 11.92
N HIS A 182 16.75 0.26 11.74
CA HIS A 182 16.57 -0.39 10.45
C HIS A 182 15.26 0.05 9.75
N VAL A 183 14.18 0.23 10.50
CA VAL A 183 12.90 0.74 9.98
C VAL A 183 12.98 2.24 9.66
N LEU A 184 13.59 3.04 10.55
CA LEU A 184 13.79 4.48 10.34
C LEU A 184 14.64 4.77 9.09
N ASP A 185 15.66 3.96 8.85
CA ASP A 185 16.50 4.03 7.64
C ASP A 185 15.74 3.58 6.37
N ARG A 186 14.49 3.16 6.49
CA ARG A 186 13.66 2.63 5.38
C ARG A 186 14.32 1.46 4.64
N LYS A 187 15.12 0.64 5.33
CA LYS A 187 15.82 -0.53 4.75
C LYS A 187 14.92 -1.76 4.64
N ASN A 188 13.86 -1.81 5.44
CA ASN A 188 12.97 -2.96 5.54
C ASN A 188 12.18 -3.26 4.26
N LYS A 189 11.97 -4.56 4.03
CA LYS A 189 11.10 -5.14 2.99
C LYS A 189 9.99 -5.96 3.67
N GLY A 190 8.96 -5.27 4.19
CA GLY A 190 7.91 -5.87 5.02
C GLY A 190 8.07 -5.55 6.51
N LYS A 191 7.76 -6.49 7.38
CA LYS A 191 7.78 -6.34 8.83
C LYS A 191 9.13 -6.74 9.44
N VAL A 192 9.59 -5.93 10.39
CA VAL A 192 10.70 -6.27 11.29
C VAL A 192 10.12 -6.84 12.58
N LEU A 193 10.67 -7.93 13.06
CA LEU A 193 10.22 -8.62 14.26
C LEU A 193 11.25 -8.45 15.39
N LEU A 194 10.74 -8.38 16.62
CA LEU A 194 11.52 -8.59 17.84
C LEU A 194 11.15 -9.96 18.41
N VAL A 195 12.14 -10.76 18.73
CA VAL A 195 11.96 -12.12 19.26
C VAL A 195 12.59 -12.21 20.66
N ASN A 196 11.88 -12.84 21.58
CA ASN A 196 12.46 -13.20 22.87
C ASN A 196 13.46 -14.34 22.65
N PRO A 197 14.59 -14.36 23.40
CA PRO A 197 15.40 -15.56 23.44
C PRO A 197 14.53 -16.71 23.99
N SER A 198 14.59 -17.84 23.30
CA SER A 198 14.03 -19.11 23.79
C SER A 198 14.81 -19.61 25.01
#